data_29c9013b5f9416e002ba813fe756473a
#
_entry.id   29c9013b5f9416e002ba813fe756473a
#
_cell.length_a   1.000
_cell.length_b   1.000
_cell.length_c   1.000
_cell.angle_alpha   90.00
_cell.angle_beta   90.00
_cell.angle_gamma   90.00
#
_symmetry.space_group_name_H-M   'P 1'
#
loop_
_entity.id
_entity.type
_entity.pdbx_description
1 polymer ?
#
loop_
_entity_poly.entity_id
_entity_poly.type
_entity_poly.pdbx_seq_one_letter_code
_entity_poly.pdbx_strand_id
1 'polypeptide(L)'
;MIPFVKGWTLTDPKIFIKKDAAYPESPDDIVLSLNKMMVKEAYYKDSGLTINTLCRKTNTNRSYLSRSIHRLYGTNFCDWVNVFRVNEAKKLIEKTDGNFLDLEDLAIQCGFNSVRSFSRVFKARESCTPKQYYRKRMKKKNQMKNL
;
A
#
# COMPACT_ATOMS: atom_id res chain seq x y z
N MET A 1 7.54 6.51 -18.28
CA MET A 1 8.28 6.08 -17.08
C MET A 1 8.07 7.13 -15.99
N ILE A 2 7.20 6.88 -15.04
CA ILE A 2 6.87 7.84 -13.98
C ILE A 2 7.93 7.68 -12.89
N PRO A 3 8.56 8.74 -12.39
CA PRO A 3 9.59 8.64 -11.37
C PRO A 3 8.98 8.08 -10.09
N PHE A 4 9.52 6.96 -9.67
CA PHE A 4 9.20 6.29 -8.42
C PHE A 4 9.67 7.16 -7.26
N VAL A 5 8.74 7.73 -6.50
CA VAL A 5 9.10 8.50 -5.30
C VAL A 5 9.50 7.53 -4.20
N LYS A 6 10.81 7.34 -4.02
CA LYS A 6 11.39 6.64 -2.86
C LYS A 6 10.99 7.38 -1.58
N GLY A 7 10.39 6.68 -0.63
CA GLY A 7 10.26 7.19 0.73
C GLY A 7 8.84 7.37 1.29
N TRP A 8 7.82 6.78 0.70
CA TRP A 8 6.47 6.88 1.23
C TRP A 8 6.28 5.95 2.44
N THR A 9 6.27 6.51 3.62
CA THR A 9 5.87 5.81 4.85
C THR A 9 4.48 6.28 5.26
N LEU A 10 3.60 5.35 5.62
CA LEU A 10 2.21 5.60 6.06
C LEU A 10 2.09 6.38 7.39
N THR A 11 3.20 6.78 7.99
CA THR A 11 3.24 7.45 9.29
C THR A 11 3.16 8.97 9.20
N ASP A 12 3.21 9.56 7.99
CA ASP A 12 3.10 11.00 7.84
C ASP A 12 1.79 11.39 7.13
N PRO A 13 0.76 11.86 7.88
CA PRO A 13 -0.49 12.32 7.29
C PRO A 13 -0.35 13.57 6.41
N LYS A 14 0.81 14.23 6.40
CA LYS A 14 1.07 15.44 5.61
C LYS A 14 1.51 15.16 4.17
N ILE A 15 1.83 13.92 3.83
CA ILE A 15 2.37 13.56 2.49
C ILE A 15 1.28 13.55 1.40
N PHE A 16 0.02 13.62 1.76
CA PHE A 16 -1.09 13.32 0.85
C PHE A 16 -1.77 14.52 0.22
N ILE A 17 -1.36 15.76 0.48
CA ILE A 17 -2.07 16.93 -0.07
C ILE A 17 -1.09 17.90 -0.72
N LYS A 18 -1.00 17.87 -2.04
CA LYS A 18 -0.61 19.06 -2.80
C LYS A 18 -1.79 20.03 -2.79
N LYS A 19 -1.64 21.08 -2.03
CA LYS A 19 -2.65 22.10 -1.74
C LYS A 19 -2.68 23.21 -2.81
N ASP A 20 -2.87 22.87 -4.08
CA ASP A 20 -3.02 23.89 -5.12
C ASP A 20 -3.90 23.39 -6.26
N ALA A 21 -5.21 23.45 -6.11
CA ALA A 21 -6.16 23.75 -7.20
C ALA A 21 -7.60 23.80 -6.65
N ALA A 22 -8.22 24.95 -6.74
CA ALA A 22 -9.62 25.18 -6.44
C ALA A 22 -10.54 24.40 -7.39
N TYR A 23 -11.28 23.42 -6.87
CA TYR A 23 -12.43 22.79 -7.51
C TYR A 23 -13.61 22.77 -6.55
N PRO A 24 -14.84 23.07 -7.01
CA PRO A 24 -16.03 23.00 -6.16
C PRO A 24 -16.35 21.53 -5.85
N GLU A 25 -16.63 21.23 -4.59
CA GLU A 25 -16.88 19.91 -4.02
C GLU A 25 -15.75 18.93 -4.34
N SER A 26 -14.76 19.01 -3.53
CA SER A 26 -13.40 18.66 -3.85
C SER A 26 -13.23 17.14 -4.02
N PRO A 27 -12.58 16.70 -5.12
CA PRO A 27 -12.07 15.33 -5.25
C PRO A 27 -11.24 14.90 -4.04
N ASP A 28 -10.73 15.83 -3.29
CA ASP A 28 -9.90 15.63 -2.10
C ASP A 28 -10.69 15.00 -0.96
N ASP A 29 -11.98 15.36 -0.76
CA ASP A 29 -12.81 14.82 0.31
C ASP A 29 -13.15 13.34 0.09
N ILE A 30 -13.41 12.93 -1.15
CA ILE A 30 -13.67 11.52 -1.48
C ILE A 30 -12.43 10.68 -1.26
N VAL A 31 -11.28 11.13 -1.74
CA VAL A 31 -10.03 10.38 -1.60
C VAL A 31 -9.54 10.38 -0.15
N LEU A 32 -9.77 11.46 0.60
CA LEU A 32 -9.53 11.49 2.03
C LEU A 32 -10.41 10.47 2.79
N SER A 33 -11.68 10.39 2.42
CA SER A 33 -12.60 9.36 2.94
C SER A 33 -12.14 7.96 2.60
N LEU A 34 -11.69 7.73 1.37
CA LEU A 34 -11.13 6.44 0.93
C LEU A 34 -9.85 6.07 1.67
N ASN A 35 -8.95 7.02 1.91
CA ASN A 35 -7.77 6.77 2.74
C ASN A 35 -8.14 6.32 4.15
N LYS A 36 -9.14 6.99 4.75
CA LYS A 36 -9.65 6.61 6.06
C LYS A 36 -10.20 5.18 6.06
N MET A 37 -10.96 4.81 5.02
CA MET A 37 -11.47 3.45 4.85
C MET A 37 -10.34 2.43 4.64
N MET A 38 -9.35 2.77 3.82
CA MET A 38 -8.19 1.92 3.60
C MET A 38 -7.39 1.70 4.89
N VAL A 39 -7.15 2.76 5.68
CA VAL A 39 -6.35 2.67 6.90
C VAL A 39 -7.13 2.05 8.05
N LYS A 40 -8.40 2.48 8.30
CA LYS A 40 -9.19 2.01 9.45
C LYS A 40 -9.85 0.66 9.21
N GLU A 41 -10.41 0.45 8.01
CA GLU A 41 -11.17 -0.74 7.68
C GLU A 41 -10.34 -1.76 6.87
N ALA A 42 -9.10 -1.42 6.54
CA ALA A 42 -8.13 -2.26 5.84
C ALA A 42 -8.67 -2.90 4.55
N TYR A 43 -9.46 -2.16 3.75
CA TYR A 43 -10.01 -2.67 2.49
C TYR A 43 -8.96 -3.25 1.54
N TYR A 44 -7.71 -2.78 1.62
CA TYR A 44 -6.62 -3.33 0.82
C TYR A 44 -6.34 -4.83 1.07
N LYS A 45 -6.80 -5.37 2.20
CA LYS A 45 -6.68 -6.81 2.53
C LYS A 45 -7.66 -7.69 1.76
N ASP A 46 -8.71 -7.12 1.19
CA ASP A 46 -9.59 -7.83 0.28
C ASP A 46 -8.89 -8.00 -1.07
N SER A 47 -8.57 -9.25 -1.42
CA SER A 47 -7.93 -9.58 -2.69
C SER A 47 -8.84 -9.31 -3.90
N GLY A 48 -10.15 -9.27 -3.72
CA GLY A 48 -11.16 -8.92 -4.72
C GLY A 48 -11.47 -7.43 -4.81
N LEU A 49 -10.77 -6.56 -4.08
CA LEU A 49 -11.03 -5.13 -4.09
C LEU A 49 -10.87 -4.53 -5.49
N THR A 50 -11.92 -3.88 -5.98
CA THR A 50 -11.93 -3.16 -7.25
C THR A 50 -12.27 -1.69 -7.06
N ILE A 51 -11.91 -0.87 -8.05
CA ILE A 51 -12.31 0.54 -8.08
C ILE A 51 -13.83 0.70 -8.04
N ASN A 52 -14.58 -0.21 -8.68
CA ASN A 52 -16.05 -0.19 -8.69
C ASN A 52 -16.64 -0.43 -7.30
N THR A 53 -15.99 -1.26 -6.48
CA THR A 53 -16.38 -1.46 -5.08
C THR A 53 -16.31 -0.16 -4.29
N LEU A 54 -15.23 0.59 -4.46
CA LEU A 54 -15.06 1.89 -3.79
C LEU A 54 -16.02 2.95 -4.36
N CYS A 55 -16.25 2.96 -5.67
CA CYS A 55 -17.22 3.87 -6.29
C CYS A 55 -18.64 3.71 -5.71
N ARG A 56 -19.08 2.48 -5.49
CA ARG A 56 -20.38 2.21 -4.85
C ARG A 56 -20.45 2.72 -3.41
N LYS A 57 -19.37 2.56 -2.66
CA LYS A 57 -19.31 2.99 -1.25
C LYS A 57 -19.24 4.52 -1.08
N THR A 58 -18.68 5.21 -2.04
CA THR A 58 -18.53 6.67 -2.02
C THR A 58 -19.53 7.40 -2.92
N ASN A 59 -20.50 6.67 -3.49
CA ASN A 59 -21.51 7.22 -4.40
C ASN A 59 -20.91 8.05 -5.56
N THR A 60 -19.83 7.56 -6.13
CA THR A 60 -19.13 8.22 -7.24
C THR A 60 -18.95 7.28 -8.44
N ASN A 61 -18.41 7.79 -9.54
CA ASN A 61 -18.15 6.99 -10.73
C ASN A 61 -16.64 6.70 -10.89
N ARG A 62 -16.36 5.66 -11.70
CA ARG A 62 -14.99 5.15 -11.93
C ARG A 62 -14.06 6.23 -12.51
N SER A 63 -14.54 7.00 -13.48
CA SER A 63 -13.71 8.01 -14.15
C SER A 63 -13.31 9.12 -13.20
N TYR A 64 -14.23 9.54 -12.34
CA TYR A 64 -13.97 10.56 -11.33
C TYR A 64 -12.96 10.06 -10.29
N LEU A 65 -13.20 8.87 -9.72
CA LEU A 65 -12.32 8.29 -8.71
C LEU A 65 -10.92 8.01 -9.25
N SER A 66 -10.82 7.45 -10.46
CA SER A 66 -9.53 7.18 -11.12
C SER A 66 -8.73 8.47 -11.35
N ARG A 67 -9.38 9.54 -11.83
CA ARG A 67 -8.75 10.86 -12.02
C ARG A 67 -8.31 11.49 -10.70
N SER A 68 -9.13 11.37 -9.65
CA SER A 68 -8.80 11.89 -8.33
C SER A 68 -7.56 11.20 -7.74
N ILE A 69 -7.50 9.86 -7.81
CA ILE A 69 -6.32 9.10 -7.38
C ILE A 69 -5.09 9.51 -8.19
N HIS A 70 -5.22 9.61 -9.52
CA HIS A 70 -4.09 10.00 -10.37
C HIS A 70 -3.61 11.42 -10.05
N ARG A 71 -4.53 12.36 -9.85
CA ARG A 71 -4.19 13.75 -9.53
C ARG A 71 -3.49 13.89 -8.19
N LEU A 72 -3.98 13.19 -7.16
CA LEU A 72 -3.47 13.33 -5.79
C LEU A 72 -2.20 12.51 -5.53
N TYR A 73 -2.11 11.33 -6.12
CA TYR A 73 -1.01 10.39 -5.83
C TYR A 73 -0.09 10.13 -7.02
N GLY A 74 -0.41 10.67 -8.21
CA GLY A 74 0.39 10.45 -9.43
C GLY A 74 0.39 9.01 -9.92
N THR A 75 -0.59 8.19 -9.52
CA THR A 75 -0.61 6.75 -9.78
C THR A 75 -2.01 6.25 -10.14
N ASN A 76 -2.12 5.00 -10.59
CA ASN A 76 -3.40 4.34 -10.81
C ASN A 76 -3.95 3.67 -9.55
N PHE A 77 -5.23 3.25 -9.59
CA PHE A 77 -5.89 2.60 -8.48
C PHE A 77 -5.16 1.35 -7.97
N CYS A 78 -4.71 0.47 -8.88
CA CYS A 78 -4.04 -0.78 -8.50
C CYS A 78 -2.72 -0.51 -7.77
N ASP A 79 -1.93 0.41 -8.28
CA ASP A 79 -0.65 0.78 -7.64
C ASP A 79 -0.86 1.52 -6.33
N TRP A 80 -1.91 2.34 -6.23
CA TRP A 80 -2.31 2.98 -4.98
C TRP A 80 -2.69 1.95 -3.90
N VAL A 81 -3.52 0.95 -4.23
CA VAL A 81 -3.84 -0.15 -3.31
C VAL A 81 -2.58 -0.95 -2.93
N ASN A 82 -1.70 -1.21 -3.89
CA ASN A 82 -0.47 -1.96 -3.65
C ASN A 82 0.49 -1.26 -2.68
N VAL A 83 0.44 0.07 -2.53
CA VAL A 83 1.20 0.78 -1.48
C VAL A 83 0.80 0.27 -0.09
N PHE A 84 -0.50 0.20 0.19
CA PHE A 84 -1.01 -0.27 1.49
C PHE A 84 -0.63 -1.73 1.73
N ARG A 85 -0.78 -2.59 0.72
CA ARG A 85 -0.47 -4.02 0.80
C ARG A 85 1.01 -4.29 1.08
N VAL A 86 1.92 -3.60 0.39
CA VAL A 86 3.36 -3.75 0.63
C VAL A 86 3.77 -3.21 2.00
N ASN A 87 3.19 -2.09 2.42
CA ASN A 87 3.46 -1.54 3.75
C ASN A 87 2.96 -2.47 4.87
N GLU A 88 1.82 -3.13 4.68
CA GLU A 88 1.34 -4.15 5.62
C GLU A 88 2.30 -5.33 5.68
N ALA A 89 2.76 -5.82 4.53
CA ALA A 89 3.76 -6.89 4.47
C ALA A 89 5.04 -6.54 5.22
N LYS A 90 5.54 -5.32 5.08
CA LYS A 90 6.71 -4.83 5.83
C LYS A 90 6.47 -4.86 7.33
N LYS A 91 5.30 -4.38 7.80
CA LYS A 91 4.93 -4.41 9.21
C LYS A 91 4.85 -5.84 9.76
N LEU A 92 4.25 -6.76 9.01
CA LEU A 92 4.15 -8.17 9.40
C LEU A 92 5.54 -8.82 9.47
N ILE A 93 6.38 -8.57 8.48
CA ILE A 93 7.78 -9.03 8.48
C ILE A 93 8.55 -8.49 9.71
N GLU A 94 8.35 -7.23 10.07
CA GLU A 94 9.03 -6.61 11.23
C GLU A 94 8.58 -7.21 12.56
N LYS A 95 7.33 -7.66 12.66
CA LYS A 95 6.77 -8.33 13.85
C LYS A 95 7.16 -9.80 13.96
N THR A 96 7.65 -10.41 12.87
CA THR A 96 8.03 -11.82 12.86
C THR A 96 9.33 -12.02 13.66
N ASP A 97 9.29 -12.86 14.68
CA ASP A 97 10.44 -13.20 15.53
C ASP A 97 11.06 -14.58 15.24
N GLY A 98 10.53 -15.30 14.26
CA GLY A 98 10.92 -16.66 13.94
C GLY A 98 11.96 -16.77 12.82
N ASN A 99 12.50 -17.97 12.66
CA ASN A 99 13.44 -18.29 11.59
C ASN A 99 12.79 -18.60 10.25
N PHE A 100 11.46 -18.59 10.20
CA PHE A 100 10.68 -18.97 9.01
C PHE A 100 9.69 -17.87 8.63
N LEU A 101 9.70 -17.50 7.35
CA LEU A 101 8.72 -16.60 6.74
C LEU A 101 7.87 -17.40 5.76
N ASP A 102 6.60 -17.58 6.12
CA ASP A 102 5.61 -18.14 5.20
C ASP A 102 5.15 -17.05 4.23
N LEU A 103 5.55 -17.20 2.96
CA LEU A 103 5.19 -16.23 1.92
C LEU A 103 3.74 -16.37 1.45
N GLU A 104 3.17 -17.54 1.57
CA GLU A 104 1.79 -17.81 1.16
C GLU A 104 0.83 -17.14 2.12
N ASP A 105 1.02 -17.38 3.40
CA ASP A 105 0.27 -16.72 4.47
C ASP A 105 0.44 -15.20 4.43
N LEU A 106 1.66 -14.72 4.29
CA LEU A 106 1.94 -13.28 4.19
C LEU A 106 1.24 -12.63 2.99
N ALA A 107 1.24 -13.28 1.82
CA ALA A 107 0.57 -12.77 0.64
C ALA A 107 -0.95 -12.65 0.86
N ILE A 108 -1.57 -13.67 1.43
CA ILE A 108 -3.00 -13.70 1.75
C ILE A 108 -3.36 -12.61 2.75
N GLN A 109 -2.62 -12.49 3.85
CA GLN A 109 -2.85 -11.48 4.88
C GLN A 109 -2.75 -10.04 4.35
N CYS A 110 -1.93 -9.84 3.32
CA CYS A 110 -1.78 -8.53 2.66
C CYS A 110 -2.76 -8.29 1.52
N GLY A 111 -3.67 -9.22 1.21
CA GLY A 111 -4.69 -9.08 0.18
C GLY A 111 -4.23 -9.44 -1.24
N PHE A 112 -3.17 -10.23 -1.39
CA PHE A 112 -2.76 -10.76 -2.70
C PHE A 112 -3.37 -12.13 -2.97
N ASN A 113 -3.74 -12.38 -4.24
CA ASN A 113 -4.28 -13.68 -4.67
C ASN A 113 -3.21 -14.76 -4.85
N SER A 114 -1.94 -14.41 -4.88
CA SER A 114 -0.84 -15.36 -5.07
C SER A 114 0.49 -14.79 -4.59
N VAL A 115 1.38 -15.70 -4.17
CA VAL A 115 2.78 -15.38 -3.84
C VAL A 115 3.52 -14.76 -5.02
N ARG A 116 3.22 -15.19 -6.24
CA ARG A 116 3.83 -14.63 -7.46
C ARG A 116 3.50 -13.16 -7.64
N SER A 117 2.23 -12.80 -7.53
CA SER A 117 1.77 -11.41 -7.62
C SER A 117 2.37 -10.57 -6.50
N PHE A 118 2.30 -11.06 -5.27
CA PHE A 118 2.90 -10.43 -4.09
C PHE A 118 4.39 -10.15 -4.29
N SER A 119 5.18 -11.18 -4.61
CA SER A 119 6.64 -11.06 -4.77
C SER A 119 7.03 -10.08 -5.87
N ARG A 120 6.29 -10.07 -6.99
CA ARG A 120 6.52 -9.14 -8.10
C ARG A 120 6.27 -7.69 -7.66
N VAL A 121 5.14 -7.42 -7.03
CA VAL A 121 4.77 -6.08 -6.57
C VAL A 121 5.72 -5.60 -5.47
N PHE A 122 6.03 -6.46 -4.51
CA PHE A 122 6.96 -6.13 -3.42
C PHE A 122 8.36 -5.80 -3.97
N LYS A 123 8.90 -6.62 -4.88
CA LYS A 123 10.21 -6.36 -5.51
C LYS A 123 10.23 -5.07 -6.32
N ALA A 124 9.16 -4.77 -7.05
CA ALA A 124 9.06 -3.53 -7.82
C ALA A 124 9.10 -2.28 -6.91
N ARG A 125 8.58 -2.38 -5.69
CA ARG A 125 8.53 -1.26 -4.74
C ARG A 125 9.75 -1.15 -3.83
N GLU A 126 10.24 -2.26 -3.32
CA GLU A 126 11.31 -2.30 -2.32
C GLU A 126 12.69 -2.64 -2.93
N SER A 127 12.78 -2.85 -4.25
CA SER A 127 13.99 -3.25 -4.96
C SER A 127 14.62 -4.55 -4.47
N CYS A 128 13.88 -5.34 -3.71
CA CYS A 128 14.30 -6.66 -3.23
C CYS A 128 13.08 -7.56 -3.00
N THR A 129 13.28 -8.87 -3.02
CA THR A 129 12.20 -9.83 -2.75
C THR A 129 11.79 -9.80 -1.27
N PRO A 130 10.56 -10.26 -0.92
CA PRO A 130 10.14 -10.37 0.48
C PRO A 130 11.10 -11.19 1.33
N LYS A 131 11.64 -12.30 0.81
CA LYS A 131 12.67 -13.12 1.50
C LYS A 131 13.97 -12.35 1.74
N GLN A 132 14.44 -11.58 0.76
CA GLN A 132 15.63 -10.75 0.91
C GLN A 132 15.41 -9.63 1.94
N TYR A 133 14.24 -9.01 1.92
CA TYR A 133 13.86 -7.99 2.89
C TYR A 133 13.84 -8.58 4.31
N TYR A 134 13.20 -9.73 4.52
CA TYR A 134 13.17 -10.45 5.79
C TYR A 134 14.57 -10.77 6.29
N ARG A 135 15.44 -11.35 5.45
CA ARG A 135 16.83 -11.69 5.84
C ARG A 135 17.62 -10.46 6.28
N LYS A 136 17.48 -9.33 5.58
CA LYS A 136 18.13 -8.06 5.96
C LYS A 136 17.66 -7.58 7.33
N ARG A 137 16.36 -7.70 7.61
CA ARG A 137 15.76 -7.31 8.90
C ARG A 137 16.23 -8.20 10.05
N MET A 138 16.26 -9.51 9.84
CA MET A 138 16.74 -10.45 10.86
C MET A 138 18.20 -10.24 11.22
N LYS A 139 19.07 -10.00 10.23
CA LYS A 139 20.49 -9.66 10.48
C LYS A 139 20.61 -8.39 11.34
N LYS A 140 19.87 -7.35 11.03
CA LYS A 140 19.87 -6.09 11.79
C LYS A 140 19.38 -6.29 13.24
N LYS A 141 18.30 -7.06 13.42
CA LYS A 141 17.72 -7.36 14.75
C LYS A 141 18.69 -8.15 15.63
N ASN A 142 19.41 -9.13 15.06
CA ASN A 142 20.40 -9.91 15.78
C ASN A 142 21.65 -9.09 16.17
N GLN A 143 22.09 -8.17 15.31
CA GLN A 143 23.19 -7.25 15.63
C GLN A 143 22.84 -6.31 16.78
N MET A 144 21.58 -5.84 16.86
CA MET A 144 21.14 -4.97 17.97
C MET A 144 20.96 -5.72 19.30
N LYS A 145 20.71 -7.03 19.28
CA LYS A 145 20.60 -7.86 20.50
C LYS A 145 21.98 -8.21 21.09
N ASN A 146 23.05 -8.11 20.31
CA ASN A 146 24.40 -8.44 20.71
C ASN A 146 25.24 -7.20 21.15
N LEU A 147 24.59 -6.05 21.24
CA LEU A 147 25.14 -4.80 21.79
C LEU A 147 24.59 -4.57 23.20
#